data_0f72b7d62d7cd9fd135967db2a3fe1c6
#
_entry.id   0f72b7d62d7cd9fd135967db2a3fe1c6
#
_cell.length_a   1.000
_cell.length_b   1.000
_cell.length_c   1.000
_cell.angle_alpha   90.00
_cell.angle_beta   90.00
_cell.angle_gamma   90.00
#
_symmetry.space_group_name_H-M   'P 1'
#
loop_
_entity.id
_entity.type
_entity.pdbx_description
1 polymer ?
#
loop_
_entity_poly.entity_id
_entity_poly.type
_entity_poly.pdbx_seq_one_letter_code
_entity_poly.pdbx_strand_id
1 'polypeptide(L)'
;MSKFPKTVRLLLSLDYNECKKFKSYLQSPYFNTNEFLLQLCNHIFTEFKINKNPYCEEDFIIKAYGKKETKEETKKDERNYQSHLLLLGKHFECFITTQKIEKNGPLYNQIILEDYLYRGKGVFFMSKYKQAKGKLEKSPIDTYYYQNKFQIEELLDCYKKLYKDKRRGDSNLQATCDAIDRDFILKKLCSLVLMHNRRNITNASYDFGLKSYLLDYFKTKPAIKDPLTNLLYQAYEILTGSDKKKAFENLNEELRQSDQKIAKDMVIVLFTILNNNLKWLIEQKTQLYQELFELYDMMLNQNYIQTDGKLSGNLYKNIVSIGLELEKYDYVESFIDLYKNKLLPVDYAREMYAYNKAKLHIYKGELKNADELIADIDFKDTLYKFDLRAVEIMLSYEMREYRMLESRINKIKVALSCEKNIPEPNKKVYRNFIYCVNNMYRFNCNPNKCKADAQKIITFIENTNQIANRRWVLMRADVLLKKFD
;
A
#
# COMPACT_ATOMS: atom_id res chain seq x y z
N MET A 1 11.46 -12.32 -19.38
CA MET A 1 10.92 -13.32 -18.41
C MET A 1 9.72 -14.16 -18.90
N SER A 2 9.06 -13.84 -20.01
CA SER A 2 7.87 -14.57 -20.49
C SER A 2 8.13 -15.94 -21.10
N LYS A 3 9.36 -16.30 -21.43
CA LYS A 3 9.74 -17.56 -22.09
C LYS A 3 9.93 -18.77 -21.15
N PHE A 4 10.08 -18.58 -19.85
CA PHE A 4 10.30 -19.67 -18.89
C PHE A 4 8.98 -20.35 -18.48
N PRO A 5 8.99 -21.70 -18.30
CA PRO A 5 7.87 -22.40 -17.64
C PRO A 5 7.54 -21.83 -16.27
N LYS A 6 6.27 -21.97 -15.84
CA LYS A 6 5.77 -21.41 -14.57
C LYS A 6 6.65 -21.81 -13.36
N THR A 7 6.96 -23.07 -13.23
CA THR A 7 7.80 -23.62 -12.14
C THR A 7 9.20 -23.01 -12.15
N VAL A 8 9.82 -22.89 -13.32
CA VAL A 8 11.16 -22.27 -13.44
C VAL A 8 11.12 -20.81 -12.97
N ARG A 9 10.12 -20.04 -13.37
CA ARG A 9 9.94 -18.64 -12.92
C ARG A 9 9.77 -18.54 -11.40
N LEU A 10 9.02 -19.46 -10.80
CA LEU A 10 8.86 -19.52 -9.33
C LEU A 10 10.21 -19.80 -8.64
N LEU A 11 10.97 -20.76 -9.13
CA LEU A 11 12.29 -21.08 -8.56
C LEU A 11 13.30 -19.94 -8.70
N LEU A 12 13.27 -19.22 -9.83
CA LEU A 12 14.15 -18.07 -10.05
C LEU A 12 13.80 -16.86 -9.18
N SER A 13 12.62 -16.81 -8.59
CA SER A 13 12.23 -15.76 -7.65
C SER A 13 12.84 -15.91 -6.25
N LEU A 14 13.32 -17.10 -5.89
CA LEU A 14 13.98 -17.36 -4.60
C LEU A 14 15.28 -16.55 -4.48
N ASP A 15 15.59 -16.03 -3.31
CA ASP A 15 16.91 -15.48 -3.02
C ASP A 15 17.98 -16.59 -2.87
N TYR A 16 19.24 -16.21 -2.65
CA TYR A 16 20.32 -17.17 -2.51
C TYR A 16 20.14 -18.12 -1.32
N ASN A 17 19.72 -17.60 -0.17
CA ASN A 17 19.52 -18.39 1.05
C ASN A 17 18.30 -19.31 0.91
N GLU A 18 17.24 -18.85 0.29
CA GLU A 18 16.06 -19.64 -0.03
C GLU A 18 16.37 -20.77 -1.00
N CYS A 19 17.19 -20.52 -2.03
CA CYS A 19 17.69 -21.57 -2.93
C CYS A 19 18.45 -22.67 -2.16
N LYS A 20 19.34 -22.27 -1.23
CA LYS A 20 20.08 -23.23 -0.39
C LYS A 20 19.14 -24.07 0.47
N LYS A 21 18.16 -23.44 1.12
CA LYS A 21 17.15 -24.13 1.94
C LYS A 21 16.28 -25.08 1.12
N PHE A 22 15.86 -24.66 -0.08
CA PHE A 22 15.05 -25.50 -0.96
C PHE A 22 15.84 -26.73 -1.46
N LYS A 23 17.13 -26.58 -1.77
CA LYS A 23 18.00 -27.72 -2.08
C LYS A 23 18.12 -28.71 -0.89
N SER A 24 18.30 -28.20 0.33
CA SER A 24 18.31 -29.03 1.53
C SER A 24 16.99 -29.74 1.79
N TYR A 25 15.86 -29.09 1.49
CA TYR A 25 14.54 -29.69 1.54
C TYR A 25 14.40 -30.85 0.53
N LEU A 26 14.87 -30.70 -0.72
CA LEU A 26 14.85 -31.73 -1.74
C LEU A 26 15.85 -32.87 -1.46
N GLN A 27 16.87 -32.63 -0.68
CA GLN A 27 17.82 -33.67 -0.23
C GLN A 27 17.26 -34.54 0.90
N SER A 28 16.22 -34.09 1.59
CA SER A 28 15.63 -34.86 2.67
C SER A 28 14.79 -36.04 2.12
N PRO A 29 15.10 -37.28 2.45
CA PRO A 29 14.33 -38.45 2.02
C PRO A 29 12.91 -38.49 2.58
N TYR A 30 12.64 -37.70 3.61
CA TYR A 30 11.28 -37.53 4.15
C TYR A 30 10.37 -36.74 3.21
N PHE A 31 10.91 -35.70 2.53
CA PHE A 31 10.12 -34.85 1.65
C PHE A 31 10.23 -35.27 0.18
N ASN A 32 11.37 -35.79 -0.25
CA ASN A 32 11.62 -36.14 -1.64
C ASN A 32 12.39 -37.42 -1.77
N THR A 33 11.82 -38.43 -2.46
CA THR A 33 12.46 -39.69 -2.78
C THR A 33 12.97 -39.74 -4.21
N ASN A 34 12.75 -38.68 -5.01
CA ASN A 34 13.19 -38.63 -6.41
C ASN A 34 14.46 -37.77 -6.53
N GLU A 35 15.60 -38.42 -6.64
CA GLU A 35 16.92 -37.78 -6.76
C GLU A 35 17.00 -36.86 -7.99
N PHE A 36 16.30 -37.20 -9.08
CA PHE A 36 16.31 -36.40 -10.30
C PHE A 36 15.80 -34.98 -10.07
N LEU A 37 14.86 -34.75 -9.16
CA LEU A 37 14.34 -33.42 -8.86
C LEU A 37 15.39 -32.47 -8.28
N LEU A 38 16.33 -33.04 -7.48
CA LEU A 38 17.43 -32.23 -6.94
C LEU A 38 18.41 -31.87 -8.07
N GLN A 39 18.70 -32.79 -8.98
CA GLN A 39 19.56 -32.54 -10.14
C GLN A 39 18.96 -31.49 -11.05
N LEU A 40 17.65 -31.59 -11.36
CA LEU A 40 16.87 -30.64 -12.14
C LEU A 40 16.87 -29.23 -11.49
N CYS A 41 16.64 -29.16 -10.18
CA CYS A 41 16.68 -27.92 -9.42
C CYS A 41 18.08 -27.27 -9.46
N ASN A 42 19.14 -28.04 -9.27
CA ASN A 42 20.53 -27.60 -9.36
C ASN A 42 20.83 -27.00 -10.74
N HIS A 43 20.42 -27.71 -11.79
CA HIS A 43 20.63 -27.27 -13.16
C HIS A 43 19.88 -25.94 -13.45
N ILE A 44 18.61 -25.81 -13.03
CA ILE A 44 17.83 -24.57 -13.17
C ILE A 44 18.56 -23.40 -12.49
N PHE A 45 19.03 -23.58 -11.28
CA PHE A 45 19.71 -22.51 -10.56
C PHE A 45 21.08 -22.15 -11.17
N THR A 46 21.84 -23.12 -11.63
CA THR A 46 23.16 -22.88 -12.23
C THR A 46 22.99 -22.17 -13.58
N GLU A 47 22.19 -22.72 -14.48
CA GLU A 47 22.06 -22.19 -15.84
C GLU A 47 21.39 -20.84 -15.90
N PHE A 48 20.30 -20.64 -15.15
CA PHE A 48 19.46 -19.47 -15.33
C PHE A 48 19.64 -18.39 -14.26
N LYS A 49 20.04 -18.75 -13.05
CA LYS A 49 20.22 -17.77 -11.97
C LYS A 49 21.67 -17.30 -11.85
N ILE A 50 22.65 -18.22 -11.98
CA ILE A 50 24.07 -17.89 -11.87
C ILE A 50 24.62 -17.45 -13.24
N ASN A 51 24.50 -18.31 -14.25
CA ASN A 51 25.09 -18.08 -15.58
C ASN A 51 24.25 -17.14 -16.44
N LYS A 52 22.96 -16.89 -16.08
CA LYS A 52 22.00 -16.05 -16.82
C LYS A 52 21.79 -16.46 -18.27
N ASN A 53 21.94 -17.73 -18.59
CA ASN A 53 21.78 -18.25 -19.94
C ASN A 53 20.34 -18.06 -20.44
N PRO A 54 20.14 -17.84 -21.76
CA PRO A 54 18.81 -17.83 -22.34
C PRO A 54 18.15 -19.20 -22.23
N TYR A 55 16.82 -19.22 -21.99
CA TYR A 55 16.08 -20.46 -21.91
C TYR A 55 15.80 -21.02 -23.31
N CYS A 56 16.28 -22.23 -23.55
CA CYS A 56 15.88 -23.09 -24.68
C CYS A 56 15.44 -24.44 -24.10
N GLU A 57 14.18 -24.83 -24.33
CA GLU A 57 13.61 -26.05 -23.75
C GLU A 57 14.29 -27.30 -24.28
N GLU A 58 14.58 -27.35 -25.58
CA GLU A 58 15.24 -28.48 -26.24
C GLU A 58 16.66 -28.70 -25.70
N ASP A 59 17.46 -27.64 -25.62
CA ASP A 59 18.82 -27.71 -25.05
C ASP A 59 18.79 -28.16 -23.60
N PHE A 60 17.79 -27.74 -22.85
CA PHE A 60 17.62 -28.07 -21.46
C PHE A 60 17.27 -29.55 -21.28
N ILE A 61 16.33 -30.07 -22.09
CA ILE A 61 15.96 -31.49 -22.08
C ILE A 61 17.13 -32.38 -22.48
N ILE A 62 17.89 -32.01 -23.51
CA ILE A 62 19.09 -32.72 -23.95
C ILE A 62 20.15 -32.77 -22.82
N LYS A 63 20.37 -31.67 -22.12
CA LYS A 63 21.31 -31.61 -21.00
C LYS A 63 20.86 -32.47 -19.79
N ALA A 64 19.56 -32.49 -19.53
CA ALA A 64 18.98 -33.21 -18.38
C ALA A 64 18.80 -34.71 -18.62
N TYR A 65 18.47 -35.13 -19.84
CA TYR A 65 18.12 -36.53 -20.17
C TYR A 65 19.10 -37.18 -21.17
N GLY A 66 20.02 -36.41 -21.74
CA GLY A 66 20.92 -36.83 -22.79
C GLY A 66 20.32 -36.75 -24.20
N LYS A 67 21.18 -36.72 -25.22
CA LYS A 67 20.76 -36.68 -26.63
C LYS A 67 20.20 -38.05 -27.04
N LYS A 68 19.01 -38.07 -27.62
CA LYS A 68 18.33 -39.28 -28.07
C LYS A 68 18.41 -39.43 -29.59
N GLU A 69 18.38 -40.67 -30.08
CA GLU A 69 18.48 -40.99 -31.51
C GLU A 69 17.13 -41.04 -32.19
N THR A 70 16.04 -41.30 -31.45
CA THR A 70 14.72 -41.45 -32.01
C THR A 70 13.74 -40.34 -31.62
N LYS A 71 12.78 -39.99 -32.50
CA LYS A 71 11.69 -39.00 -32.23
C LYS A 71 10.75 -39.45 -31.10
N GLU A 72 10.55 -40.74 -30.90
CA GLU A 72 9.69 -41.27 -29.84
C GLU A 72 10.33 -41.13 -28.46
N GLU A 73 11.61 -41.38 -28.35
CA GLU A 73 12.39 -41.17 -27.11
C GLU A 73 12.42 -39.67 -26.73
N THR A 74 12.61 -38.80 -27.70
CA THR A 74 12.58 -37.35 -27.47
C THR A 74 11.22 -36.91 -26.92
N LYS A 75 10.11 -37.34 -27.50
CA LYS A 75 8.76 -37.07 -27.01
C LYS A 75 8.48 -37.65 -25.62
N LYS A 76 9.09 -38.78 -25.28
CA LYS A 76 8.99 -39.36 -23.93
C LYS A 76 9.73 -38.50 -22.91
N ASP A 77 10.93 -38.01 -23.25
CA ASP A 77 11.73 -37.15 -22.37
C ASP A 77 11.07 -35.77 -22.18
N GLU A 78 10.45 -35.20 -23.21
CA GLU A 78 9.62 -34.00 -23.08
C GLU A 78 8.47 -34.19 -22.08
N ARG A 79 7.73 -35.29 -22.17
CA ARG A 79 6.66 -35.61 -21.20
C ARG A 79 7.21 -35.83 -19.78
N ASN A 80 8.34 -36.52 -19.66
CA ASN A 80 9.01 -36.73 -18.38
C ASN A 80 9.47 -35.40 -17.78
N TYR A 81 10.05 -34.52 -18.59
CA TYR A 81 10.47 -33.18 -18.17
C TYR A 81 9.29 -32.37 -17.64
N GLN A 82 8.17 -32.29 -18.38
CA GLN A 82 6.99 -31.58 -17.92
C GLN A 82 6.44 -32.17 -16.61
N SER A 83 6.44 -33.49 -16.48
CA SER A 83 6.03 -34.20 -15.27
C SER A 83 6.92 -33.85 -14.07
N HIS A 84 8.24 -33.84 -14.27
CA HIS A 84 9.21 -33.48 -13.24
C HIS A 84 9.14 -32.00 -12.86
N LEU A 85 8.87 -31.10 -13.81
CA LEU A 85 8.61 -29.69 -13.51
C LEU A 85 7.35 -29.50 -12.67
N LEU A 86 6.29 -30.24 -12.96
CA LEU A 86 5.06 -30.19 -12.14
C LEU A 86 5.31 -30.70 -10.73
N LEU A 87 6.07 -31.81 -10.60
CA LEU A 87 6.41 -32.38 -9.29
C LEU A 87 7.32 -31.43 -8.51
N LEU A 88 8.31 -30.83 -9.16
CA LEU A 88 9.19 -29.82 -8.55
C LEU A 88 8.39 -28.58 -8.10
N GLY A 89 7.37 -28.17 -8.85
CA GLY A 89 6.44 -27.12 -8.46
C GLY A 89 5.66 -27.46 -7.18
N LYS A 90 5.17 -28.70 -7.05
CA LYS A 90 4.50 -29.17 -5.82
C LYS A 90 5.45 -29.17 -4.62
N HIS A 91 6.69 -29.64 -4.79
CA HIS A 91 7.70 -29.57 -3.72
C HIS A 91 8.02 -28.14 -3.32
N PHE A 92 8.06 -27.21 -4.29
CA PHE A 92 8.21 -25.79 -4.00
C PHE A 92 7.05 -25.24 -3.15
N GLU A 93 5.81 -25.57 -3.50
CA GLU A 93 4.65 -25.17 -2.72
C GLU A 93 4.68 -25.74 -1.29
N CYS A 94 5.01 -27.00 -1.12
CA CYS A 94 5.20 -27.63 0.20
C CYS A 94 6.31 -26.95 1.02
N PHE A 95 7.45 -26.68 0.39
CA PHE A 95 8.58 -25.99 1.02
C PHE A 95 8.18 -24.59 1.53
N ILE A 96 7.54 -23.79 0.68
CA ILE A 96 7.07 -22.44 1.05
C ILE A 96 6.02 -22.53 2.18
N THR A 97 5.11 -23.48 2.11
CA THR A 97 4.08 -23.70 3.15
C THR A 97 4.71 -24.01 4.49
N THR A 98 5.68 -24.96 4.53
CA THR A 98 6.42 -25.30 5.76
C THR A 98 7.11 -24.07 6.35
N GLN A 99 7.86 -23.33 5.53
CA GLN A 99 8.53 -22.11 5.99
C GLN A 99 7.57 -21.02 6.49
N LYS A 100 6.43 -20.88 5.85
CA LYS A 100 5.41 -19.87 6.25
C LYS A 100 4.75 -20.26 7.57
N ILE A 101 4.45 -21.55 7.78
CA ILE A 101 3.89 -22.05 9.05
C ILE A 101 4.89 -21.82 10.19
N GLU A 102 6.19 -22.16 9.98
CA GLU A 102 7.23 -21.94 10.99
C GLU A 102 7.37 -20.46 11.40
N LYS A 103 7.25 -19.54 10.44
CA LYS A 103 7.33 -18.09 10.67
C LYS A 103 6.03 -17.50 11.24
N ASN A 104 4.88 -18.12 10.97
CA ASN A 104 3.58 -17.69 11.47
C ASN A 104 3.32 -18.30 12.85
N GLY A 105 3.78 -17.62 13.89
CA GLY A 105 3.65 -18.09 15.28
C GLY A 105 2.23 -18.45 15.70
N PRO A 106 1.17 -17.67 15.40
CA PRO A 106 -0.21 -18.05 15.71
C PRO A 106 -0.66 -19.34 15.04
N LEU A 107 -0.49 -19.48 13.73
CA LEU A 107 -0.86 -20.70 12.99
C LEU A 107 -0.07 -21.92 13.46
N TYR A 108 1.23 -21.77 13.68
CA TYR A 108 2.08 -22.82 14.24
C TYR A 108 1.56 -23.29 15.62
N ASN A 109 1.23 -22.34 16.50
CA ASN A 109 0.73 -22.66 17.83
C ASN A 109 -0.63 -23.36 17.77
N GLN A 110 -1.53 -22.94 16.87
CA GLN A 110 -2.81 -23.59 16.65
C GLN A 110 -2.63 -25.08 16.26
N ILE A 111 -1.83 -25.35 15.23
CA ILE A 111 -1.59 -26.71 14.74
C ILE A 111 -1.04 -27.61 15.85
N ILE A 112 -0.09 -27.11 16.66
CA ILE A 112 0.49 -27.87 17.78
C ILE A 112 -0.53 -28.12 18.89
N LEU A 113 -1.37 -27.12 19.21
CA LEU A 113 -2.43 -27.27 20.22
C LEU A 113 -3.46 -28.31 19.79
N GLU A 114 -3.88 -28.29 18.53
CA GLU A 114 -4.77 -29.30 17.95
C GLU A 114 -4.17 -30.71 18.07
N ASP A 115 -2.91 -30.89 17.68
CA ASP A 115 -2.23 -32.20 17.77
C ASP A 115 -2.13 -32.70 19.22
N TYR A 116 -1.76 -31.82 20.18
CA TYR A 116 -1.70 -32.17 21.59
C TYR A 116 -3.08 -32.54 22.18
N LEU A 117 -4.14 -31.84 21.71
CA LEU A 117 -5.50 -32.14 22.09
C LEU A 117 -5.91 -33.54 21.64
N TYR A 118 -5.71 -33.85 20.35
CA TYR A 118 -6.08 -35.16 19.79
C TYR A 118 -5.24 -36.33 20.34
N ARG A 119 -3.97 -36.09 20.66
CA ARG A 119 -3.11 -37.12 21.27
C ARG A 119 -3.34 -37.29 22.80
N GLY A 120 -4.26 -36.57 23.41
CA GLY A 120 -4.50 -36.61 24.82
C GLY A 120 -3.37 -36.11 25.70
N LYS A 121 -2.50 -35.20 25.18
CA LYS A 121 -1.33 -34.69 25.89
C LYS A 121 -1.65 -33.43 26.72
N GLY A 122 -2.55 -33.55 27.68
CA GLY A 122 -3.12 -32.41 28.43
C GLY A 122 -2.12 -31.49 29.12
N VAL A 123 -1.04 -32.00 29.70
CA VAL A 123 0.02 -31.19 30.33
C VAL A 123 0.74 -30.33 29.27
N PHE A 124 1.09 -30.92 28.13
CA PHE A 124 1.74 -30.23 27.03
C PHE A 124 0.79 -29.21 26.38
N PHE A 125 -0.48 -29.58 26.22
CA PHE A 125 -1.51 -28.64 25.74
C PHE A 125 -1.57 -27.38 26.59
N MET A 126 -1.74 -27.51 27.91
CA MET A 126 -1.86 -26.37 28.82
C MET A 126 -0.61 -25.51 28.88
N SER A 127 0.57 -26.11 28.82
CA SER A 127 1.84 -25.39 28.74
C SER A 127 1.91 -24.57 27.44
N LYS A 128 1.59 -25.21 26.31
CA LYS A 128 1.58 -24.56 24.98
C LYS A 128 0.52 -23.47 24.86
N TYR A 129 -0.68 -23.69 25.41
CA TYR A 129 -1.73 -22.69 25.45
C TYR A 129 -1.29 -21.42 26.19
N LYS A 130 -0.71 -21.57 27.39
CA LYS A 130 -0.18 -20.42 28.17
C LYS A 130 0.88 -19.65 27.38
N GLN A 131 1.78 -20.37 26.71
CA GLN A 131 2.81 -19.78 25.88
C GLN A 131 2.21 -19.00 24.67
N ALA A 132 1.26 -19.63 23.97
CA ALA A 132 0.59 -19.02 22.79
C ALA A 132 -0.20 -17.78 23.19
N LYS A 133 -0.99 -17.86 24.26
CA LYS A 133 -1.75 -16.75 24.81
C LYS A 133 -0.85 -15.58 25.22
N GLY A 134 0.20 -15.85 26.00
CA GLY A 134 1.12 -14.80 26.44
C GLY A 134 1.91 -14.15 25.30
N LYS A 135 2.20 -14.88 24.22
CA LYS A 135 2.79 -14.30 23.01
C LYS A 135 1.80 -13.41 22.25
N LEU A 136 0.54 -13.87 22.12
CA LEU A 136 -0.52 -13.11 21.44
C LEU A 136 -0.82 -11.81 22.18
N GLU A 137 -0.94 -11.85 23.52
CA GLU A 137 -1.22 -10.66 24.35
C GLU A 137 -0.13 -9.58 24.28
N LYS A 138 1.11 -9.99 23.94
CA LYS A 138 2.25 -9.08 23.74
C LYS A 138 2.42 -8.64 22.27
N SER A 139 1.69 -9.24 21.33
CA SER A 139 1.80 -8.88 19.93
C SER A 139 1.01 -7.61 19.62
N PRO A 140 1.45 -6.82 18.62
CA PRO A 140 0.63 -5.72 18.11
C PRO A 140 -0.71 -6.20 17.57
N ILE A 141 -1.74 -5.38 17.72
CA ILE A 141 -3.08 -5.67 17.20
C ILE A 141 -3.11 -5.40 15.70
N ASP A 142 -3.42 -6.45 14.94
CA ASP A 142 -3.71 -6.42 13.51
C ASP A 142 -5.13 -6.93 13.23
N THR A 143 -5.51 -7.04 11.96
CA THR A 143 -6.82 -7.56 11.57
C THR A 143 -7.04 -9.05 11.87
N TYR A 144 -5.99 -9.79 12.24
CA TYR A 144 -6.05 -11.22 12.58
C TYR A 144 -5.94 -11.50 14.08
N TYR A 145 -5.65 -10.48 14.89
CA TYR A 145 -5.42 -10.62 16.33
C TYR A 145 -6.57 -11.36 17.04
N TYR A 146 -7.81 -10.91 16.84
CA TYR A 146 -8.97 -11.51 17.48
C TYR A 146 -9.36 -12.87 16.88
N GLN A 147 -9.12 -13.08 15.60
CA GLN A 147 -9.24 -14.41 14.98
C GLN A 147 -8.27 -15.41 15.63
N ASN A 148 -7.01 -15.04 15.80
CA ASN A 148 -6.02 -15.87 16.47
C ASN A 148 -6.40 -16.11 17.94
N LYS A 149 -6.95 -15.11 18.62
CA LYS A 149 -7.46 -15.23 19.98
C LYS A 149 -8.64 -16.20 20.05
N PHE A 150 -9.61 -16.08 19.16
CA PHE A 150 -10.74 -17.00 19.03
C PHE A 150 -10.26 -18.45 18.90
N GLN A 151 -9.33 -18.72 17.98
CA GLN A 151 -8.83 -20.07 17.72
C GLN A 151 -8.21 -20.74 18.97
N ILE A 152 -7.36 -20.02 19.70
CA ILE A 152 -6.74 -20.59 20.91
C ILE A 152 -7.73 -20.74 22.07
N GLU A 153 -8.72 -19.83 22.21
CA GLU A 153 -9.76 -19.93 23.27
C GLU A 153 -10.75 -21.04 22.95
N GLU A 154 -11.08 -21.27 21.67
CA GLU A 154 -11.91 -22.39 21.22
C GLU A 154 -11.24 -23.75 21.51
N LEU A 155 -9.94 -23.89 21.24
CA LEU A 155 -9.18 -25.08 21.56
C LEU A 155 -9.11 -25.34 23.08
N LEU A 156 -9.03 -24.26 23.89
CA LEU A 156 -9.13 -24.41 25.35
C LEU A 156 -10.50 -24.87 25.77
N ASP A 157 -11.59 -24.41 25.15
CA ASP A 157 -12.94 -24.87 25.42
C ASP A 157 -13.09 -26.37 25.09
N CYS A 158 -12.57 -26.79 23.92
CA CYS A 158 -12.53 -28.22 23.56
C CYS A 158 -11.73 -29.05 24.56
N TYR A 159 -10.57 -28.56 25.01
CA TYR A 159 -9.77 -29.22 26.04
C TYR A 159 -10.55 -29.37 27.37
N LYS A 160 -11.21 -28.30 27.83
CA LYS A 160 -12.00 -28.33 29.06
C LYS A 160 -13.16 -29.31 28.95
N LYS A 161 -13.84 -29.40 27.81
CA LYS A 161 -14.93 -30.35 27.55
C LYS A 161 -14.48 -31.82 27.57
N LEU A 162 -13.28 -32.09 27.06
CA LEU A 162 -12.75 -33.45 26.94
C LEU A 162 -12.12 -33.97 28.25
N TYR A 163 -11.39 -33.09 28.97
CA TYR A 163 -10.47 -33.51 30.02
C TYR A 163 -10.79 -32.94 31.42
N LYS A 164 -11.81 -32.07 31.56
CA LYS A 164 -12.20 -31.52 32.85
C LYS A 164 -13.64 -31.93 33.25
N ASP A 165 -13.91 -31.93 34.57
CA ASP A 165 -15.22 -32.24 35.08
C ASP A 165 -16.23 -31.17 34.60
N LYS A 166 -17.22 -31.63 33.82
CA LYS A 166 -18.28 -30.80 33.23
C LYS A 166 -19.16 -30.10 34.27
N ARG A 167 -19.12 -30.54 35.55
CA ARG A 167 -19.93 -30.00 36.65
C ARG A 167 -19.26 -28.83 37.38
N ARG A 168 -17.97 -28.57 37.12
CA ARG A 168 -17.20 -27.58 37.87
C ARG A 168 -16.89 -26.31 37.08
N GLY A 169 -17.80 -25.81 36.31
CA GLY A 169 -17.66 -24.46 35.91
C GLY A 169 -17.42 -24.16 34.49
N ASP A 170 -16.92 -23.05 34.29
CA ASP A 170 -16.79 -22.27 33.13
C ASP A 170 -16.16 -23.04 31.97
N SER A 171 -17.02 -23.38 31.00
CA SER A 171 -16.58 -23.61 29.64
C SER A 171 -15.97 -22.29 29.14
N ASN A 172 -14.99 -22.27 28.31
CA ASN A 172 -14.38 -21.05 27.81
C ASN A 172 -15.24 -20.31 26.74
N LEU A 173 -16.56 -20.57 26.75
CA LEU A 173 -17.51 -20.10 25.73
C LEU A 173 -17.65 -18.59 25.70
N GLN A 174 -17.64 -17.93 26.89
CA GLN A 174 -17.75 -16.47 26.91
C GLN A 174 -16.52 -15.80 26.24
N ALA A 175 -15.30 -16.26 26.57
CA ALA A 175 -14.09 -15.73 25.99
C ALA A 175 -14.03 -15.97 24.46
N THR A 176 -14.53 -17.11 24.00
CA THR A 176 -14.67 -17.47 22.60
C THR A 176 -15.66 -16.54 21.90
N CYS A 177 -16.86 -16.35 22.50
CA CYS A 177 -17.88 -15.43 21.96
C CYS A 177 -17.38 -13.99 21.89
N ASP A 178 -16.75 -13.49 22.96
CA ASP A 178 -16.18 -12.13 22.98
C ASP A 178 -15.09 -11.94 21.90
N ALA A 179 -14.33 -12.98 21.61
CA ALA A 179 -13.30 -12.91 20.56
C ALA A 179 -13.93 -12.87 19.16
N ILE A 180 -15.03 -13.60 18.91
CA ILE A 180 -15.80 -13.54 17.66
C ILE A 180 -16.36 -12.12 17.44
N ASP A 181 -17.02 -11.57 18.47
CA ASP A 181 -17.61 -10.23 18.37
C ASP A 181 -16.55 -9.18 18.00
N ARG A 182 -15.41 -9.23 18.69
CA ARG A 182 -14.30 -8.29 18.42
C ARG A 182 -13.68 -8.49 17.04
N ASP A 183 -13.50 -9.73 16.60
CA ASP A 183 -13.00 -10.05 15.26
C ASP A 183 -13.93 -9.51 14.17
N PHE A 184 -15.24 -9.76 14.34
CA PHE A 184 -16.25 -9.26 13.43
C PHE A 184 -16.27 -7.73 13.35
N ILE A 185 -16.31 -7.05 14.50
CA ILE A 185 -16.35 -5.59 14.60
C ILE A 185 -15.12 -4.99 13.91
N LEU A 186 -13.92 -5.47 14.25
CA LEU A 186 -12.67 -4.97 13.72
C LEU A 186 -12.58 -5.14 12.19
N LYS A 187 -12.84 -6.36 11.70
CA LYS A 187 -12.77 -6.66 10.26
C LYS A 187 -13.84 -5.90 9.46
N LYS A 188 -15.06 -5.84 9.99
CA LYS A 188 -16.15 -5.12 9.32
C LYS A 188 -15.88 -3.64 9.26
N LEU A 189 -15.40 -3.03 10.35
CA LEU A 189 -15.04 -1.62 10.39
C LEU A 189 -13.88 -1.30 9.45
N CYS A 190 -12.84 -2.14 9.44
CA CYS A 190 -11.74 -2.02 8.49
C CYS A 190 -12.24 -2.06 7.03
N SER A 191 -13.13 -3.01 6.70
CA SER A 191 -13.73 -3.13 5.38
C SER A 191 -14.55 -1.89 5.01
N LEU A 192 -15.37 -1.36 5.93
CA LEU A 192 -16.16 -0.14 5.71
C LEU A 192 -15.25 1.06 5.41
N VAL A 193 -14.19 1.22 6.18
CA VAL A 193 -13.20 2.29 5.99
C VAL A 193 -12.55 2.19 4.61
N LEU A 194 -12.09 1.00 4.22
CA LEU A 194 -11.48 0.77 2.91
C LEU A 194 -12.46 0.99 1.75
N MET A 195 -13.71 0.54 1.87
CA MET A 195 -14.75 0.73 0.87
C MET A 195 -15.11 2.21 0.69
N HIS A 196 -15.28 2.96 1.78
CA HIS A 196 -15.53 4.41 1.72
C HIS A 196 -14.33 5.15 1.13
N ASN A 197 -13.11 4.83 1.56
CA ASN A 197 -11.90 5.40 0.99
C ASN A 197 -11.81 5.14 -0.51
N ARG A 198 -12.05 3.90 -0.95
CA ARG A 198 -12.04 3.54 -2.37
C ARG A 198 -13.10 4.28 -3.17
N ARG A 199 -14.33 4.40 -2.64
CA ARG A 199 -15.41 5.17 -3.27
C ARG A 199 -15.05 6.64 -3.44
N ASN A 200 -14.32 7.23 -2.48
CA ASN A 200 -13.88 8.62 -2.57
C ASN A 200 -12.79 8.85 -3.63
N ILE A 201 -12.06 7.80 -4.00
CA ILE A 201 -10.97 7.87 -4.99
C ILE A 201 -11.47 7.46 -6.39
N THR A 202 -12.43 6.52 -6.45
CA THR A 202 -12.96 5.95 -7.68
C THR A 202 -14.49 6.00 -7.67
N ASN A 203 -15.14 5.78 -8.82
CA ASN A 203 -16.60 5.66 -8.91
C ASN A 203 -17.13 4.27 -8.51
N ALA A 204 -16.41 3.54 -7.65
CA ALA A 204 -16.84 2.23 -7.19
C ALA A 204 -18.12 2.31 -6.35
N SER A 205 -19.06 1.42 -6.62
CA SER A 205 -20.29 1.27 -5.84
C SER A 205 -20.16 0.03 -4.94
N TYR A 206 -20.59 0.16 -3.69
CA TYR A 206 -20.54 -0.90 -2.69
C TYR A 206 -21.85 -1.02 -1.93
N ASP A 207 -22.27 -2.24 -1.64
CA ASP A 207 -23.23 -2.53 -0.58
C ASP A 207 -22.49 -2.64 0.76
N PHE A 208 -22.87 -1.84 1.73
CA PHE A 208 -22.24 -1.80 3.04
C PHE A 208 -22.80 -2.84 4.03
N GLY A 209 -23.87 -3.56 3.65
CA GLY A 209 -24.46 -4.64 4.46
C GLY A 209 -24.81 -4.20 5.89
N LEU A 210 -24.31 -4.91 6.88
CA LEU A 210 -24.62 -4.71 8.31
C LEU A 210 -24.07 -3.41 8.93
N LYS A 211 -23.80 -2.38 8.12
CA LYS A 211 -23.19 -1.12 8.57
C LYS A 211 -23.98 -0.44 9.70
N SER A 212 -25.30 -0.28 9.56
CA SER A 212 -26.13 0.42 10.54
C SER A 212 -26.10 -0.27 11.89
N TYR A 213 -26.30 -1.58 11.91
CA TYR A 213 -26.26 -2.39 13.13
C TYR A 213 -24.90 -2.32 13.84
N LEU A 214 -23.82 -2.38 13.08
CA LEU A 214 -22.48 -2.25 13.63
C LEU A 214 -22.27 -0.88 14.30
N LEU A 215 -22.64 0.20 13.63
CA LEU A 215 -22.44 1.55 14.15
C LEU A 215 -23.29 1.81 15.40
N ASP A 216 -24.52 1.32 15.43
CA ASP A 216 -25.39 1.46 16.59
C ASP A 216 -24.88 0.64 17.78
N TYR A 217 -24.44 -0.59 17.55
CA TYR A 217 -23.80 -1.41 18.57
C TYR A 217 -22.52 -0.75 19.12
N PHE A 218 -21.71 -0.17 18.24
CA PHE A 218 -20.47 0.50 18.60
C PHE A 218 -20.70 1.75 19.48
N LYS A 219 -21.81 2.47 19.27
CA LYS A 219 -22.18 3.62 20.09
C LYS A 219 -22.64 3.22 21.50
N THR A 220 -23.34 2.08 21.61
CA THR A 220 -23.94 1.62 22.87
C THR A 220 -22.96 0.87 23.79
N LYS A 221 -21.87 0.28 23.26
CA LYS A 221 -20.91 -0.51 24.04
C LYS A 221 -19.46 -0.02 23.88
N PRO A 222 -19.10 1.12 24.51
CA PRO A 222 -17.75 1.68 24.39
C PRO A 222 -16.60 0.78 24.89
N ALA A 223 -16.91 -0.18 25.79
CA ALA A 223 -15.91 -1.11 26.35
C ALA A 223 -15.30 -2.10 25.31
N ILE A 224 -15.87 -2.20 24.10
CA ILE A 224 -15.34 -3.04 23.01
C ILE A 224 -14.22 -2.34 22.25
N LYS A 225 -14.03 -1.05 22.48
CA LYS A 225 -13.03 -0.23 21.77
C LYS A 225 -11.62 -0.59 22.23
N ASP A 226 -10.94 -1.39 21.43
CA ASP A 226 -9.49 -1.50 21.49
C ASP A 226 -8.82 -0.39 20.66
N PRO A 227 -7.50 -0.14 20.83
CA PRO A 227 -6.81 0.95 20.14
C PRO A 227 -6.99 0.94 18.62
N LEU A 228 -6.89 -0.23 17.97
CA LEU A 228 -7.03 -0.32 16.52
C LEU A 228 -8.48 -0.07 16.07
N THR A 229 -9.45 -0.64 16.77
CA THR A 229 -10.88 -0.42 16.49
C THR A 229 -11.25 1.05 16.65
N ASN A 230 -10.71 1.72 17.65
CA ASN A 230 -10.93 3.15 17.86
C ASN A 230 -10.35 4.00 16.74
N LEU A 231 -9.10 3.76 16.35
CA LEU A 231 -8.46 4.43 15.21
C LEU A 231 -9.23 4.24 13.90
N LEU A 232 -9.70 3.03 13.63
CA LEU A 232 -10.53 2.74 12.46
C LEU A 232 -11.88 3.45 12.53
N TYR A 233 -12.46 3.62 13.72
CA TYR A 233 -13.69 4.40 13.88
C TYR A 233 -13.45 5.89 13.61
N GLN A 234 -12.37 6.47 14.11
CA GLN A 234 -11.99 7.85 13.77
C GLN A 234 -11.75 8.01 12.27
N ALA A 235 -11.05 7.05 11.65
CA ALA A 235 -10.86 7.05 10.19
C ALA A 235 -12.21 6.95 9.44
N TYR A 236 -13.17 6.18 9.94
CA TYR A 236 -14.51 6.12 9.39
C TYR A 236 -15.25 7.47 9.51
N GLU A 237 -15.17 8.15 10.66
CA GLU A 237 -15.75 9.48 10.87
C GLU A 237 -15.11 10.55 9.96
N ILE A 238 -13.81 10.48 9.71
CA ILE A 238 -13.14 11.35 8.72
C ILE A 238 -13.74 11.17 7.32
N LEU A 239 -14.11 9.93 6.96
CA LEU A 239 -14.63 9.61 5.63
C LEU A 239 -16.12 9.99 5.46
N THR A 240 -16.92 9.91 6.53
CA THR A 240 -18.38 9.93 6.47
C THR A 240 -19.06 10.89 7.43
N GLY A 241 -18.37 11.28 8.51
CA GLY A 241 -18.91 12.11 9.58
C GLY A 241 -19.05 13.59 9.21
N SER A 242 -19.77 14.34 10.05
CA SER A 242 -19.98 15.79 9.93
C SER A 242 -18.83 16.60 10.53
N ASP A 243 -18.21 16.11 11.62
CA ASP A 243 -17.08 16.76 12.29
C ASP A 243 -15.75 16.04 12.01
N LYS A 244 -15.32 16.19 10.78
CA LYS A 244 -14.07 15.56 10.29
C LYS A 244 -12.82 16.10 10.99
N LYS A 245 -12.86 17.38 11.42
CA LYS A 245 -11.73 18.01 12.10
C LYS A 245 -11.47 17.34 13.44
N LYS A 246 -12.49 17.20 14.27
CA LYS A 246 -12.38 16.52 15.56
C LYS A 246 -11.97 15.05 15.41
N ALA A 247 -12.50 14.36 14.42
CA ALA A 247 -12.12 12.98 14.12
C ALA A 247 -10.63 12.89 13.72
N PHE A 248 -10.10 13.86 12.96
CA PHE A 248 -8.69 13.93 12.61
C PHE A 248 -7.81 14.21 13.83
N GLU A 249 -8.16 15.18 14.65
CA GLU A 249 -7.43 15.52 15.89
C GLU A 249 -7.35 14.31 16.82
N ASN A 250 -8.47 13.60 17.04
CA ASN A 250 -8.52 12.39 17.85
C ASN A 250 -7.63 11.28 17.25
N LEU A 251 -7.72 11.05 15.93
CA LEU A 251 -6.90 10.03 15.25
C LEU A 251 -5.40 10.35 15.38
N ASN A 252 -5.04 11.62 15.20
CA ASN A 252 -3.65 12.08 15.30
C ASN A 252 -3.09 11.91 16.72
N GLU A 253 -3.87 12.29 17.73
CA GLU A 253 -3.49 12.10 19.12
C GLU A 253 -3.32 10.62 19.48
N GLU A 254 -4.27 9.77 19.13
CA GLU A 254 -4.19 8.33 19.38
C GLU A 254 -3.03 7.66 18.65
N LEU A 255 -2.74 8.05 17.40
CA LEU A 255 -1.58 7.55 16.67
C LEU A 255 -0.26 7.92 17.35
N ARG A 256 -0.15 9.13 17.89
CA ARG A 256 1.02 9.57 18.67
C ARG A 256 1.20 8.78 19.96
N GLN A 257 0.11 8.36 20.59
CA GLN A 257 0.10 7.59 21.84
C GLN A 257 0.15 6.08 21.66
N SER A 258 0.00 5.57 20.43
CA SER A 258 -0.26 4.15 20.17
C SER A 258 0.93 3.20 20.37
N ASP A 259 2.06 3.72 20.78
CA ASP A 259 3.28 3.07 21.27
C ASP A 259 3.37 1.54 21.00
N GLN A 260 3.62 1.15 19.76
CA GLN A 260 3.82 -0.23 19.27
C GLN A 260 2.65 -1.22 19.50
N LYS A 261 1.49 -0.77 20.00
CA LYS A 261 0.33 -1.63 20.24
C LYS A 261 -0.42 -2.03 18.94
N ILE A 262 -0.14 -1.34 17.84
CA ILE A 262 -0.80 -1.54 16.56
C ILE A 262 0.22 -2.02 15.53
N ALA A 263 -0.20 -2.98 14.70
CA ALA A 263 0.66 -3.51 13.65
C ALA A 263 0.98 -2.45 12.60
N LYS A 264 2.22 -2.43 12.10
CA LYS A 264 2.73 -1.40 11.17
C LYS A 264 1.91 -1.29 9.88
N ASP A 265 1.45 -2.40 9.33
CA ASP A 265 0.61 -2.45 8.14
C ASP A 265 -0.72 -1.71 8.34
N MET A 266 -1.31 -1.79 9.53
CA MET A 266 -2.52 -1.05 9.88
C MET A 266 -2.27 0.45 10.01
N VAL A 267 -1.13 0.83 10.55
CA VAL A 267 -0.70 2.25 10.58
C VAL A 267 -0.58 2.79 9.15
N ILE A 268 0.04 2.03 8.23
CA ILE A 268 0.15 2.41 6.80
C ILE A 268 -1.25 2.59 6.16
N VAL A 269 -2.20 1.70 6.46
CA VAL A 269 -3.58 1.81 5.97
C VAL A 269 -4.23 3.11 6.46
N LEU A 270 -4.14 3.42 7.76
CA LEU A 270 -4.69 4.65 8.35
C LEU A 270 -4.08 5.89 7.73
N PHE A 271 -2.76 5.92 7.53
CA PHE A 271 -2.08 7.01 6.84
C PHE A 271 -2.53 7.17 5.38
N THR A 272 -2.71 6.08 4.67
CA THR A 272 -3.23 6.13 3.29
C THR A 272 -4.62 6.76 3.25
N ILE A 273 -5.46 6.47 4.23
CA ILE A 273 -6.80 7.06 4.35
C ILE A 273 -6.72 8.55 4.63
N LEU A 274 -5.89 8.97 5.58
CA LEU A 274 -5.64 10.38 5.86
C LEU A 274 -5.21 11.12 4.60
N ASN A 275 -4.24 10.60 3.89
CA ASN A 275 -3.72 11.18 2.66
C ASN A 275 -4.77 11.36 1.56
N ASN A 276 -5.56 10.32 1.33
CA ASN A 276 -6.56 10.35 0.27
C ASN A 276 -7.70 11.34 0.56
N ASN A 277 -7.82 11.77 1.80
CA ASN A 277 -8.86 12.69 2.27
C ASN A 277 -8.30 14.08 2.66
N LEU A 278 -7.04 14.37 2.35
CA LEU A 278 -6.42 15.67 2.60
C LEU A 278 -7.16 16.86 1.95
N LYS A 279 -7.96 16.63 0.93
CA LYS A 279 -8.70 17.68 0.21
C LYS A 279 -9.60 18.53 1.10
N TRP A 280 -10.18 17.95 2.16
CA TRP A 280 -10.99 18.71 3.11
C TRP A 280 -10.13 19.38 4.20
N LEU A 281 -8.90 18.89 4.47
CA LEU A 281 -7.93 19.56 5.33
C LEU A 281 -7.52 20.92 4.77
N ILE A 282 -7.48 21.06 3.45
CA ILE A 282 -7.18 22.32 2.75
C ILE A 282 -8.19 23.41 3.11
N GLU A 283 -9.44 23.05 3.44
CA GLU A 283 -10.48 23.98 3.88
C GLU A 283 -10.19 24.61 5.24
N GLN A 284 -9.31 24.01 6.05
CA GLN A 284 -9.13 24.33 7.47
C GLN A 284 -7.82 25.05 7.85
N LYS A 285 -7.04 25.58 6.88
CA LYS A 285 -5.81 26.37 7.08
C LYS A 285 -4.49 25.59 7.31
N THR A 286 -3.39 26.31 7.15
CA THR A 286 -1.96 25.90 7.19
C THR A 286 -1.57 25.04 8.42
N GLN A 287 -2.26 25.20 9.54
CA GLN A 287 -1.97 24.48 10.78
C GLN A 287 -2.11 22.95 10.63
N LEU A 288 -3.13 22.45 9.95
CA LEU A 288 -3.33 21.00 9.76
C LEU A 288 -2.27 20.37 8.84
N TYR A 289 -1.72 21.14 7.89
CA TYR A 289 -0.58 20.69 7.10
C TYR A 289 0.67 20.51 7.94
N GLN A 290 0.91 21.43 8.87
CA GLN A 290 2.05 21.35 9.77
C GLN A 290 1.93 20.14 10.70
N GLU A 291 0.77 19.92 11.32
CA GLU A 291 0.50 18.75 12.17
C GLU A 291 0.68 17.43 11.44
N LEU A 292 0.19 17.36 10.18
CA LEU A 292 0.32 16.16 9.34
C LEU A 292 1.78 15.95 8.91
N PHE A 293 2.52 17.01 8.61
CA PHE A 293 3.94 16.93 8.28
C PHE A 293 4.74 16.36 9.45
N GLU A 294 4.50 16.88 10.66
CA GLU A 294 5.15 16.39 11.89
C GLU A 294 4.81 14.92 12.18
N LEU A 295 3.56 14.54 11.93
CA LEU A 295 3.13 13.16 12.07
C LEU A 295 3.87 12.23 11.08
N TYR A 296 4.04 12.65 9.82
CA TYR A 296 4.82 11.89 8.84
C TYR A 296 6.29 11.77 9.25
N ASP A 297 6.89 12.86 9.68
CA ASP A 297 8.29 12.86 10.10
C ASP A 297 8.51 11.93 11.30
N MET A 298 7.65 11.99 12.30
CA MET A 298 7.65 11.07 13.44
C MET A 298 7.55 9.60 12.99
N MET A 299 6.62 9.28 12.10
CA MET A 299 6.39 7.92 11.63
C MET A 299 7.49 7.38 10.71
N LEU A 300 8.15 8.27 9.95
CA LEU A 300 9.36 7.92 9.19
C LEU A 300 10.52 7.57 10.12
N ASN A 301 10.77 8.40 11.13
CA ASN A 301 11.85 8.22 12.09
C ASN A 301 11.68 6.93 12.92
N GLN A 302 10.44 6.55 13.21
CA GLN A 302 10.08 5.32 13.91
C GLN A 302 9.95 4.09 12.99
N ASN A 303 10.20 4.23 11.69
CA ASN A 303 10.02 3.17 10.68
C ASN A 303 8.60 2.56 10.60
N TYR A 304 7.56 3.31 11.00
CA TYR A 304 6.18 2.82 10.97
C TYR A 304 5.59 2.74 9.55
N ILE A 305 5.90 3.71 8.70
CA ILE A 305 5.31 3.80 7.34
C ILE A 305 6.23 3.26 6.24
N GLN A 306 7.25 2.51 6.62
CA GLN A 306 8.16 1.84 5.71
C GLN A 306 7.97 0.31 5.78
N THR A 307 7.99 -0.34 4.62
CA THR A 307 8.03 -1.80 4.51
C THR A 307 9.42 -2.20 4.03
N ASP A 308 10.18 -2.89 4.87
CA ASP A 308 11.58 -3.28 4.59
C ASP A 308 12.45 -2.07 4.17
N GLY A 309 12.29 -0.93 4.83
CA GLY A 309 12.99 0.31 4.54
C GLY A 309 12.55 1.00 3.24
N LYS A 310 11.46 0.55 2.61
CA LYS A 310 10.90 1.11 1.38
C LYS A 310 9.60 1.84 1.66
N LEU A 311 9.33 2.88 0.88
CA LEU A 311 8.15 3.74 1.01
C LEU A 311 7.22 3.56 -0.19
N SER A 312 5.91 3.58 0.03
CA SER A 312 4.97 3.56 -1.11
C SER A 312 5.06 4.87 -1.89
N GLY A 313 4.94 4.78 -3.23
CA GLY A 313 4.96 5.95 -4.12
C GLY A 313 3.90 7.00 -3.75
N ASN A 314 2.74 6.56 -3.26
CA ASN A 314 1.68 7.47 -2.79
C ASN A 314 2.12 8.27 -1.55
N LEU A 315 2.67 7.61 -0.53
CA LEU A 315 3.17 8.29 0.66
C LEU A 315 4.30 9.25 0.32
N TYR A 316 5.24 8.80 -0.52
CA TYR A 316 6.33 9.63 -1.01
C TYR A 316 5.83 10.92 -1.68
N LYS A 317 4.91 10.82 -2.65
CA LYS A 317 4.28 11.98 -3.32
C LYS A 317 3.58 12.91 -2.32
N ASN A 318 2.90 12.36 -1.34
CA ASN A 318 2.11 13.14 -0.39
C ASN A 318 3.01 13.91 0.58
N ILE A 319 4.08 13.30 1.09
CA ILE A 319 5.07 13.97 1.94
C ILE A 319 5.73 15.12 1.18
N VAL A 320 6.15 14.89 -0.06
CA VAL A 320 6.69 15.94 -0.94
C VAL A 320 5.67 17.07 -1.13
N SER A 321 4.42 16.74 -1.45
CA SER A 321 3.38 17.74 -1.69
C SER A 321 3.12 18.60 -0.45
N ILE A 322 3.06 18.00 0.74
CA ILE A 322 2.89 18.74 2.01
C ILE A 322 4.11 19.60 2.32
N GLY A 323 5.31 19.08 2.11
CA GLY A 323 6.55 19.85 2.31
C GLY A 323 6.63 21.07 1.37
N LEU A 324 6.17 20.94 0.14
CA LEU A 324 6.08 22.06 -0.82
C LEU A 324 5.00 23.08 -0.42
N GLU A 325 3.84 22.64 0.10
CA GLU A 325 2.80 23.53 0.64
C GLU A 325 3.31 24.35 1.84
N LEU A 326 4.20 23.75 2.66
CA LEU A 326 4.82 24.38 3.80
C LEU A 326 6.15 25.11 3.51
N GLU A 327 6.53 25.18 2.25
CA GLU A 327 7.79 25.84 1.78
C GLU A 327 9.08 25.23 2.36
N LYS A 328 9.04 23.96 2.78
CA LYS A 328 10.19 23.23 3.36
C LYS A 328 11.07 22.61 2.25
N TYR A 329 11.56 23.44 1.32
CA TYR A 329 12.23 22.96 0.11
C TYR A 329 13.49 22.13 0.37
N ASP A 330 14.30 22.47 1.36
CA ASP A 330 15.53 21.75 1.69
C ASP A 330 15.23 20.36 2.27
N TYR A 331 14.20 20.28 3.14
CA TYR A 331 13.72 18.99 3.63
C TYR A 331 13.20 18.13 2.48
N VAL A 332 12.38 18.70 1.60
CA VAL A 332 11.82 17.98 0.45
C VAL A 332 12.92 17.46 -0.47
N GLU A 333 13.95 18.25 -0.74
CA GLU A 333 15.08 17.84 -1.56
C GLU A 333 15.83 16.65 -0.93
N SER A 334 16.21 16.79 0.33
CA SER A 334 16.89 15.73 1.09
C SER A 334 16.04 14.44 1.14
N PHE A 335 14.74 14.58 1.37
CA PHE A 335 13.80 13.47 1.40
C PHE A 335 13.67 12.76 0.04
N ILE A 336 13.54 13.52 -1.05
CA ILE A 336 13.46 12.98 -2.42
C ILE A 336 14.70 12.14 -2.72
N ASP A 337 15.88 12.64 -2.43
CA ASP A 337 17.14 11.98 -2.75
C ASP A 337 17.42 10.77 -1.84
N LEU A 338 16.99 10.81 -0.57
CA LEU A 338 17.10 9.69 0.38
C LEU A 338 16.28 8.47 -0.06
N TYR A 339 15.08 8.70 -0.61
CA TYR A 339 14.14 7.63 -0.94
C TYR A 339 14.11 7.24 -2.42
N LYS A 340 14.88 7.89 -3.32
CA LYS A 340 14.86 7.66 -4.78
C LYS A 340 14.93 6.19 -5.20
N ASN A 341 15.70 5.37 -4.49
CA ASN A 341 15.89 3.94 -4.76
C ASN A 341 15.13 3.03 -3.77
N LYS A 342 14.27 3.63 -2.91
CA LYS A 342 13.55 2.93 -1.85
C LYS A 342 12.03 3.06 -2.01
N LEU A 343 11.53 3.05 -3.25
CA LEU A 343 10.10 3.21 -3.56
C LEU A 343 9.45 1.89 -3.97
N LEU A 344 8.17 1.76 -3.64
CA LEU A 344 7.29 0.67 -4.04
C LEU A 344 6.09 1.21 -4.84
N PRO A 345 5.64 0.49 -5.90
CA PRO A 345 6.32 -0.65 -6.52
C PRO A 345 7.61 -0.21 -7.23
N VAL A 346 8.59 -1.09 -7.30
CA VAL A 346 9.93 -0.81 -7.86
C VAL A 346 9.85 -0.35 -9.33
N ASP A 347 8.89 -0.89 -10.08
CA ASP A 347 8.69 -0.59 -11.51
C ASP A 347 8.31 0.89 -11.77
N TYR A 348 7.85 1.63 -10.76
CA TYR A 348 7.48 3.05 -10.86
C TYR A 348 8.40 3.98 -10.06
N ALA A 349 9.46 3.45 -9.47
CA ALA A 349 10.33 4.23 -8.59
C ALA A 349 11.01 5.39 -9.33
N ARG A 350 11.45 5.16 -10.59
CA ARG A 350 12.09 6.15 -11.44
C ARG A 350 11.14 7.29 -11.78
N GLU A 351 9.95 6.97 -12.25
CA GLU A 351 8.92 7.94 -12.64
C GLU A 351 8.45 8.78 -11.44
N MET A 352 8.27 8.13 -10.28
CA MET A 352 7.89 8.82 -9.04
C MET A 352 8.98 9.77 -8.55
N TYR A 353 10.25 9.37 -8.64
CA TYR A 353 11.38 10.25 -8.34
C TYR A 353 11.40 11.45 -9.29
N ALA A 354 11.39 11.20 -10.61
CA ALA A 354 11.46 12.24 -11.63
C ALA A 354 10.30 13.25 -11.49
N TYR A 355 9.07 12.77 -11.30
CA TYR A 355 7.88 13.61 -11.08
C TYR A 355 8.04 14.53 -9.86
N ASN A 356 8.44 13.99 -8.72
CA ASN A 356 8.53 14.79 -7.49
C ASN A 356 9.71 15.75 -7.51
N LYS A 357 10.85 15.35 -8.11
CA LYS A 357 12.03 16.22 -8.27
C LYS A 357 11.74 17.36 -9.24
N ALA A 358 11.07 17.07 -10.37
CA ALA A 358 10.63 18.09 -11.31
C ALA A 358 9.68 19.11 -10.66
N LYS A 359 8.74 18.65 -9.86
CA LYS A 359 7.85 19.53 -9.10
C LYS A 359 8.62 20.46 -8.16
N LEU A 360 9.60 19.94 -7.40
CA LEU A 360 10.49 20.75 -6.56
C LEU A 360 11.26 21.80 -7.39
N HIS A 361 11.84 21.40 -8.54
CA HIS A 361 12.57 22.33 -9.41
C HIS A 361 11.67 23.45 -9.92
N ILE A 362 10.38 23.20 -10.23
CA ILE A 362 9.43 24.26 -10.62
C ILE A 362 9.25 25.27 -9.47
N TYR A 363 9.11 24.78 -8.21
CA TYR A 363 8.99 25.66 -7.04
C TYR A 363 10.27 26.48 -6.78
N LYS A 364 11.44 25.92 -7.08
CA LYS A 364 12.74 26.62 -7.01
C LYS A 364 13.07 27.53 -8.21
N GLY A 365 12.26 27.46 -9.29
CA GLY A 365 12.52 28.22 -10.53
C GLY A 365 13.55 27.59 -11.46
N GLU A 366 13.97 26.36 -11.24
CA GLU A 366 14.97 25.61 -12.00
C GLU A 366 14.30 24.86 -13.17
N LEU A 367 13.73 25.63 -14.12
CA LEU A 367 12.78 25.11 -15.10
C LEU A 367 13.38 24.12 -16.10
N LYS A 368 14.65 24.29 -16.49
CA LYS A 368 15.34 23.36 -17.41
C LYS A 368 15.50 21.98 -16.79
N ASN A 369 15.90 21.93 -15.52
CA ASN A 369 16.03 20.67 -14.79
C ASN A 369 14.67 19.95 -14.65
N ALA A 370 13.60 20.71 -14.46
CA ALA A 370 12.25 20.17 -14.41
C ALA A 370 11.81 19.57 -15.75
N ASP A 371 12.09 20.25 -16.87
CA ASP A 371 11.71 19.80 -18.22
C ASP A 371 12.41 18.49 -18.60
N GLU A 372 13.72 18.39 -18.35
CA GLU A 372 14.49 17.16 -18.58
C GLU A 372 13.96 15.96 -17.80
N LEU A 373 13.50 16.17 -16.57
CA LEU A 373 13.01 15.09 -15.72
C LEU A 373 11.64 14.56 -16.14
N ILE A 374 10.75 15.40 -16.68
CA ILE A 374 9.37 14.98 -17.02
C ILE A 374 9.25 14.41 -18.43
N ALA A 375 10.24 14.62 -19.31
CA ALA A 375 10.19 14.25 -20.72
C ALA A 375 9.91 12.75 -20.96
N ASP A 376 10.44 11.87 -20.10
CA ASP A 376 10.38 10.40 -20.24
C ASP A 376 9.41 9.73 -19.25
N ILE A 377 8.53 10.49 -18.56
CA ILE A 377 7.61 9.90 -17.59
C ILE A 377 6.38 9.32 -18.30
N ASP A 378 6.13 8.02 -18.12
CA ASP A 378 4.92 7.33 -18.57
C ASP A 378 4.23 6.60 -17.41
N PHE A 379 3.34 7.28 -16.70
CA PHE A 379 2.52 6.65 -15.67
C PHE A 379 1.40 5.79 -16.29
N LYS A 380 1.22 4.57 -15.80
CA LYS A 380 0.05 3.72 -16.15
C LYS A 380 -1.19 4.12 -15.37
N ASP A 381 -1.04 4.56 -14.11
CA ASP A 381 -2.14 5.01 -13.27
C ASP A 381 -2.76 6.32 -13.76
N THR A 382 -4.09 6.34 -13.85
CA THR A 382 -4.83 7.47 -14.40
C THR A 382 -4.69 8.75 -13.57
N LEU A 383 -4.70 8.64 -12.22
CA LEU A 383 -4.55 9.82 -11.36
C LEU A 383 -3.14 10.43 -11.49
N TYR A 384 -2.10 9.60 -11.55
CA TYR A 384 -0.75 10.09 -11.77
C TYR A 384 -0.57 10.73 -13.16
N LYS A 385 -1.28 10.26 -14.19
CA LYS A 385 -1.31 10.93 -15.49
C LYS A 385 -1.88 12.34 -15.40
N PHE A 386 -2.95 12.55 -14.62
CA PHE A 386 -3.51 13.90 -14.41
C PHE A 386 -2.59 14.78 -13.56
N ASP A 387 -1.95 14.21 -12.54
CA ASP A 387 -0.95 14.92 -11.73
C ASP A 387 0.23 15.39 -12.61
N LEU A 388 0.77 14.52 -13.48
CA LEU A 388 1.84 14.85 -14.41
C LEU A 388 1.42 15.96 -15.38
N ARG A 389 0.24 15.85 -16.00
CA ARG A 389 -0.28 16.88 -16.90
C ARG A 389 -0.44 18.24 -16.20
N ALA A 390 -0.79 18.26 -14.92
CA ALA A 390 -0.82 19.50 -14.17
C ALA A 390 0.58 20.10 -13.98
N VAL A 391 1.60 19.28 -13.72
CA VAL A 391 3.00 19.73 -13.63
C VAL A 391 3.52 20.23 -15.00
N GLU A 392 3.19 19.55 -16.08
CA GLU A 392 3.52 20.02 -17.45
C GLU A 392 2.89 21.38 -17.76
N ILE A 393 1.65 21.63 -17.31
CA ILE A 393 0.98 22.93 -17.45
C ILE A 393 1.69 23.99 -16.62
N MET A 394 2.09 23.67 -15.36
CA MET A 394 2.86 24.60 -14.52
C MET A 394 4.17 24.99 -15.23
N LEU A 395 4.90 24.01 -15.74
CA LEU A 395 6.17 24.24 -16.43
C LEU A 395 6.00 25.13 -17.67
N SER A 396 5.01 24.83 -18.55
CA SER A 396 4.74 25.66 -19.73
C SER A 396 4.39 27.11 -19.36
N TYR A 397 3.66 27.30 -18.25
CA TYR A 397 3.32 28.64 -17.76
C TYR A 397 4.58 29.39 -17.29
N GLU A 398 5.45 28.74 -16.53
CA GLU A 398 6.70 29.32 -16.04
C GLU A 398 7.67 29.67 -17.17
N MET A 399 7.82 28.79 -18.15
CA MET A 399 8.68 28.99 -19.32
C MET A 399 8.09 29.99 -20.33
N ARG A 400 6.84 30.45 -20.10
CA ARG A 400 6.09 31.35 -21.03
C ARG A 400 5.88 30.74 -22.42
N GLU A 401 5.82 29.44 -22.52
CA GLU A 401 5.53 28.68 -23.75
C GLU A 401 4.04 28.62 -24.01
N TYR A 402 3.43 29.75 -24.31
CA TYR A 402 1.97 29.92 -24.33
C TYR A 402 1.25 29.02 -25.34
N ARG A 403 1.84 28.73 -26.49
CA ARG A 403 1.26 27.77 -27.47
C ARG A 403 1.20 26.35 -26.90
N MET A 404 2.28 25.93 -26.23
CA MET A 404 2.35 24.63 -25.57
C MET A 404 1.37 24.57 -24.40
N LEU A 405 1.26 25.65 -23.61
CA LEU A 405 0.33 25.76 -22.49
C LEU A 405 -1.12 25.55 -22.94
N GLU A 406 -1.56 26.22 -24.01
CA GLU A 406 -2.91 26.06 -24.56
C GLU A 406 -3.16 24.61 -25.04
N SER A 407 -2.21 24.03 -25.73
CA SER A 407 -2.29 22.63 -26.17
C SER A 407 -2.43 21.67 -24.99
N ARG A 408 -1.61 21.81 -23.94
CA ARG A 408 -1.64 21.01 -22.71
C ARG A 408 -2.96 21.19 -21.94
N ILE A 409 -3.47 22.42 -21.83
CA ILE A 409 -4.79 22.72 -21.22
C ILE A 409 -5.92 22.01 -21.99
N ASN A 410 -5.90 22.04 -23.32
CA ASN A 410 -6.94 21.38 -24.12
C ASN A 410 -6.86 19.86 -24.00
N LYS A 411 -5.66 19.27 -24.02
CA LYS A 411 -5.47 17.81 -23.81
C LYS A 411 -6.02 17.33 -22.46
N ILE A 412 -5.75 18.06 -21.38
CA ILE A 412 -6.25 17.65 -20.06
C ILE A 412 -7.77 17.83 -19.93
N LYS A 413 -8.37 18.87 -20.55
CA LYS A 413 -9.83 19.06 -20.59
C LYS A 413 -10.52 17.89 -21.28
N VAL A 414 -10.03 17.49 -22.46
CA VAL A 414 -10.57 16.33 -23.20
C VAL A 414 -10.42 15.06 -22.37
N ALA A 415 -9.24 14.81 -21.79
CA ALA A 415 -9.02 13.63 -20.97
C ALA A 415 -9.96 13.58 -19.75
N LEU A 416 -10.20 14.72 -19.07
CA LEU A 416 -11.15 14.80 -17.93
C LEU A 416 -12.61 14.53 -18.34
N SER A 417 -13.00 14.90 -19.56
CA SER A 417 -14.36 14.62 -20.06
C SER A 417 -14.54 13.14 -20.42
N CYS A 418 -13.53 12.50 -20.97
CA CYS A 418 -13.58 11.09 -21.40
C CYS A 418 -13.40 10.09 -20.23
N GLU A 419 -12.74 10.48 -19.14
CA GLU A 419 -12.45 9.58 -18.02
C GLU A 419 -13.71 9.30 -17.18
N LYS A 420 -14.11 8.03 -17.08
CA LYS A 420 -15.33 7.61 -16.34
C LYS A 420 -15.01 7.08 -14.93
N ASN A 421 -13.79 6.64 -14.68
CA ASN A 421 -13.42 5.96 -13.43
C ASN A 421 -13.02 6.94 -12.31
N ILE A 422 -12.87 8.23 -12.61
CA ILE A 422 -12.54 9.26 -11.61
C ILE A 422 -13.80 9.95 -11.14
N PRO A 423 -14.07 10.02 -9.83
CA PRO A 423 -15.19 10.75 -9.26
C PRO A 423 -15.20 12.23 -9.66
N GLU A 424 -16.37 12.78 -9.84
CA GLU A 424 -16.57 14.17 -10.26
C GLU A 424 -15.88 15.21 -9.31
N PRO A 425 -15.89 15.02 -7.97
CA PRO A 425 -15.14 15.90 -7.08
C PRO A 425 -13.63 15.92 -7.37
N ASN A 426 -13.05 14.78 -7.78
CA ASN A 426 -11.63 14.69 -8.13
C ASN A 426 -11.33 15.37 -9.47
N LYS A 427 -12.22 15.25 -10.46
CA LYS A 427 -12.11 16.00 -11.72
C LYS A 427 -12.20 17.50 -11.50
N LYS A 428 -13.06 17.94 -10.57
CA LYS A 428 -13.25 19.36 -10.22
C LYS A 428 -11.94 20.00 -9.75
N VAL A 429 -11.09 19.28 -9.03
CA VAL A 429 -9.78 19.78 -8.58
C VAL A 429 -8.90 20.22 -9.75
N TYR A 430 -8.85 19.39 -10.81
CA TYR A 430 -8.07 19.73 -12.02
C TYR A 430 -8.76 20.78 -12.87
N ARG A 431 -10.10 20.78 -12.95
CA ARG A 431 -10.84 21.84 -13.68
C ARG A 431 -10.62 23.23 -13.05
N ASN A 432 -10.63 23.30 -11.72
CA ASN A 432 -10.37 24.55 -11.01
C ASN A 432 -8.93 25.02 -11.22
N PHE A 433 -7.96 24.09 -11.20
CA PHE A 433 -6.57 24.39 -11.54
C PHE A 433 -6.45 24.97 -12.95
N ILE A 434 -7.03 24.29 -13.94
CA ILE A 434 -7.03 24.75 -15.35
C ILE A 434 -7.70 26.14 -15.48
N TYR A 435 -8.80 26.36 -14.77
CA TYR A 435 -9.49 27.64 -14.75
C TYR A 435 -8.55 28.75 -14.23
N CYS A 436 -7.87 28.54 -13.12
CA CYS A 436 -6.94 29.50 -12.56
C CYS A 436 -5.79 29.80 -13.52
N VAL A 437 -5.13 28.76 -14.04
CA VAL A 437 -3.99 28.93 -14.96
C VAL A 437 -4.40 29.65 -16.24
N ASN A 438 -5.55 29.28 -16.81
CA ASN A 438 -6.05 29.92 -18.02
C ASN A 438 -6.38 31.42 -17.81
N ASN A 439 -6.94 31.79 -16.63
CA ASN A 439 -7.18 33.20 -16.32
C ASN A 439 -5.89 33.98 -16.05
N MET A 440 -4.92 33.39 -15.35
CA MET A 440 -3.59 33.98 -15.17
C MET A 440 -2.87 34.18 -16.50
N TYR A 441 -2.95 33.21 -17.41
CA TYR A 441 -2.42 33.30 -18.76
C TYR A 441 -3.09 34.44 -19.55
N ARG A 442 -4.43 34.47 -19.61
CA ARG A 442 -5.19 35.53 -20.30
C ARG A 442 -4.89 36.90 -19.73
N PHE A 443 -4.77 37.02 -18.42
CA PHE A 443 -4.34 38.25 -17.77
C PHE A 443 -2.96 38.70 -18.24
N ASN A 444 -1.99 37.79 -18.33
CA ASN A 444 -0.65 38.15 -18.80
C ASN A 444 -0.63 38.62 -20.28
N CYS A 445 -1.50 38.05 -21.11
CA CYS A 445 -1.62 38.43 -22.54
C CYS A 445 -2.48 39.67 -22.79
N ASN A 446 -3.26 40.12 -21.82
CA ASN A 446 -4.14 41.31 -22.00
C ASN A 446 -3.35 42.61 -21.87
N PRO A 447 -3.30 43.47 -22.91
CA PRO A 447 -2.65 44.75 -22.82
C PRO A 447 -3.36 45.75 -21.87
N ASN A 448 -4.69 45.59 -21.70
CA ASN A 448 -5.55 46.46 -20.88
C ASN A 448 -5.83 45.85 -19.49
N LYS A 449 -4.92 45.06 -18.96
CA LYS A 449 -5.08 44.42 -17.64
C LYS A 449 -5.11 45.46 -16.52
N CYS A 450 -5.95 45.22 -15.52
CA CYS A 450 -6.09 46.07 -14.33
C CYS A 450 -5.96 45.28 -13.03
N LYS A 451 -5.72 46.01 -11.93
CA LYS A 451 -5.59 45.40 -10.57
C LYS A 451 -6.87 44.62 -10.19
N ALA A 452 -8.05 45.11 -10.59
CA ALA A 452 -9.33 44.44 -10.33
C ALA A 452 -9.41 43.04 -10.97
N ASP A 453 -8.83 42.83 -12.14
CA ASP A 453 -8.82 41.51 -12.79
C ASP A 453 -7.92 40.51 -12.08
N ALA A 454 -6.73 40.95 -11.60
CA ALA A 454 -5.86 40.14 -10.76
C ALA A 454 -6.60 39.79 -9.43
N GLN A 455 -7.27 40.73 -8.81
CA GLN A 455 -8.02 40.53 -7.57
C GLN A 455 -9.13 39.49 -7.74
N LYS A 456 -9.85 39.48 -8.87
CA LYS A 456 -10.88 38.46 -9.18
C LYS A 456 -10.27 37.02 -9.18
N ILE A 457 -9.08 36.86 -9.76
CA ILE A 457 -8.40 35.57 -9.79
C ILE A 457 -8.06 35.12 -8.38
N ILE A 458 -7.50 35.99 -7.55
CA ILE A 458 -7.14 35.69 -6.16
C ILE A 458 -8.38 35.37 -5.34
N THR A 459 -9.42 36.17 -5.42
CA THR A 459 -10.69 35.93 -4.71
C THR A 459 -11.30 34.57 -5.10
N PHE A 460 -11.19 34.17 -6.38
CA PHE A 460 -11.62 32.82 -6.78
C PHE A 460 -10.78 31.74 -6.10
N ILE A 461 -9.45 31.92 -6.05
CA ILE A 461 -8.53 30.93 -5.44
C ILE A 461 -8.78 30.83 -3.93
N GLU A 462 -9.00 31.96 -3.25
CA GLU A 462 -9.28 32.02 -1.82
C GLU A 462 -10.61 31.33 -1.46
N ASN A 463 -11.65 31.54 -2.27
CA ASN A 463 -12.97 30.95 -2.09
C ASN A 463 -13.10 29.52 -2.65
N THR A 464 -12.04 28.99 -3.30
CA THR A 464 -12.07 27.66 -3.90
C THR A 464 -11.00 26.78 -3.28
N ASN A 465 -11.44 25.83 -2.44
CA ASN A 465 -10.53 24.97 -1.69
C ASN A 465 -9.96 23.81 -2.52
N GLN A 466 -10.67 23.39 -3.56
CA GLN A 466 -10.33 22.22 -4.37
C GLN A 466 -9.60 22.63 -5.65
N ILE A 467 -8.30 22.96 -5.56
CA ILE A 467 -7.43 23.32 -6.68
C ILE A 467 -6.16 22.46 -6.63
N ALA A 468 -5.81 21.81 -7.74
CA ALA A 468 -4.55 21.09 -7.84
C ALA A 468 -3.37 22.08 -7.75
N ASN A 469 -2.30 21.70 -7.01
CA ASN A 469 -1.13 22.56 -6.81
C ASN A 469 -1.48 23.97 -6.34
N ARG A 470 -2.42 24.08 -5.39
CA ARG A 470 -3.02 25.35 -4.94
C ARG A 470 -1.97 26.38 -4.52
N ARG A 471 -0.91 25.95 -3.80
CA ARG A 471 0.17 26.85 -3.35
C ARG A 471 0.86 27.52 -4.52
N TRP A 472 1.24 26.75 -5.56
CA TRP A 472 1.83 27.31 -6.75
C TRP A 472 0.91 28.32 -7.45
N VAL A 473 -0.39 27.99 -7.57
CA VAL A 473 -1.40 28.88 -8.15
C VAL A 473 -1.48 30.19 -7.37
N LEU A 474 -1.50 30.14 -6.03
CA LEU A 474 -1.48 31.34 -5.17
C LEU A 474 -0.21 32.17 -5.39
N MET A 475 0.96 31.55 -5.32
CA MET A 475 2.24 32.24 -5.53
C MET A 475 2.28 32.99 -6.86
N ARG A 476 1.73 32.40 -7.94
CA ARG A 476 1.70 33.04 -9.27
C ARG A 476 0.60 34.10 -9.38
N ALA A 477 -0.54 33.94 -8.71
CA ALA A 477 -1.58 34.96 -8.64
C ALA A 477 -1.09 36.21 -7.86
N ASP A 478 -0.36 36.02 -6.76
CA ASP A 478 0.23 37.15 -5.99
C ASP A 478 1.23 37.96 -6.82
N VAL A 479 2.01 37.29 -7.70
CA VAL A 479 2.91 37.99 -8.63
C VAL A 479 2.14 38.89 -9.62
N LEU A 480 0.88 38.53 -9.95
CA LEU A 480 0.07 39.39 -10.83
C LEU A 480 -0.35 40.68 -10.13
N LEU A 481 -0.66 40.64 -8.82
CA LEU A 481 -0.98 41.83 -8.05
C LEU A 481 0.23 42.76 -7.91
N LYS A 482 1.40 42.21 -7.58
CA LYS A 482 2.66 42.97 -7.41
C LYS A 482 3.09 43.75 -8.66
N LYS A 483 2.48 43.51 -9.81
CA LYS A 483 2.72 44.32 -11.03
C LYS A 483 2.04 45.69 -11.00
N PHE A 484 1.16 45.92 -10.02
CA PHE A 484 0.40 47.18 -9.84
C PHE A 484 0.77 47.92 -8.56
N ASP A 485 1.60 47.30 -7.71
CA ASP A 485 2.25 47.95 -6.56
C ASP A 485 3.62 48.47 -6.98
#